data_04a7cd2cfe0e6a64ebd97216ee341fb1
#
_entry.id   04a7cd2cfe0e6a64ebd97216ee341fb1
#
_cell.length_a   1.000
_cell.length_b   1.000
_cell.length_c   1.000
_cell.angle_alpha   90.00
_cell.angle_beta   90.00
_cell.angle_gamma   90.00
#
_symmetry.space_group_name_H-M   'P 1'
#
loop_
_entity.id
_entity.type
_entity.pdbx_description
1 polymer ?
#
loop_
_entity_poly.entity_id
_entity_poly.type
_entity_poly.pdbx_seq_one_letter_code
_entity_poly.pdbx_strand_id
1 'polypeptide(L)'
;ISLGKLVSYEMGKSLQEGYGEVQEMIDICDFAVGLSRQLNGQTIPSERPGHVMREQWHPIGVVGIISAFNFPVAVWAWNTALAWVCGDVCVWKGSEKAPLCAIACQNIIAEILKQNNLPEGISCIINGDYTVGEMMTTDTRIPLVSATGSTRMGRIVGATVAQRFGKSLL
;
A
#
# COMPACT_ATOMS: atom_id res chain seq x y z
N ILE A 1 -4.32 2.76 -20.73
CA ILE A 1 -4.37 1.77 -21.83
C ILE A 1 -3.15 0.86 -21.78
N SER A 2 -1.92 1.36 -21.81
CA SER A 2 -0.71 0.52 -21.86
C SER A 2 -0.55 -0.39 -20.64
N LEU A 3 -0.79 0.11 -19.44
CA LEU A 3 -0.71 -0.69 -18.21
C LEU A 3 -1.76 -1.82 -18.19
N GLY A 4 -3.00 -1.55 -18.62
CA GLY A 4 -4.03 -2.61 -18.72
C GLY A 4 -3.68 -3.71 -19.70
N LYS A 5 -3.04 -3.36 -20.84
CA LYS A 5 -2.48 -4.36 -21.77
C LYS A 5 -1.37 -5.19 -21.13
N LEU A 6 -0.52 -4.55 -20.32
CA LEU A 6 0.55 -5.25 -19.61
C LEU A 6 -0.02 -6.23 -18.56
N VAL A 7 -1.04 -5.83 -17.83
CA VAL A 7 -1.76 -6.73 -16.90
C VAL A 7 -2.31 -7.95 -17.64
N SER A 8 -2.97 -7.74 -18.80
CA SER A 8 -3.47 -8.84 -19.61
C SER A 8 -2.36 -9.75 -20.13
N TYR A 9 -1.26 -9.18 -20.57
CA TYR A 9 -0.12 -9.92 -21.07
C TYR A 9 0.55 -10.78 -20.00
N GLU A 10 0.81 -10.19 -18.84
CA GLU A 10 1.56 -10.86 -17.76
C GLU A 10 0.71 -11.90 -17.02
N MET A 11 -0.57 -11.62 -16.82
CA MET A 11 -1.49 -12.47 -16.06
C MET A 11 -2.39 -13.37 -16.90
N GLY A 12 -2.40 -13.21 -18.21
CA GLY A 12 -3.31 -13.96 -19.07
C GLY A 12 -4.80 -13.57 -18.93
N LYS A 13 -5.07 -12.38 -18.38
CA LYS A 13 -6.43 -11.85 -18.28
C LYS A 13 -6.94 -11.31 -19.63
N SER A 14 -8.26 -11.22 -19.76
CA SER A 14 -8.84 -10.48 -20.90
C SER A 14 -8.43 -9.00 -20.85
N LEU A 15 -8.42 -8.32 -22.00
CA LEU A 15 -8.12 -6.88 -22.05
C LEU A 15 -9.13 -6.07 -21.22
N GLN A 16 -10.38 -6.50 -21.18
CA GLN A 16 -11.42 -5.83 -20.41
C GLN A 16 -11.12 -5.88 -18.90
N GLU A 17 -10.67 -7.04 -18.40
CA GLU A 17 -10.27 -7.19 -16.99
C GLU A 17 -9.01 -6.37 -16.68
N GLY A 18 -8.02 -6.36 -17.59
CA GLY A 18 -6.82 -5.55 -17.43
C GLY A 18 -7.12 -4.05 -17.39
N TYR A 19 -8.06 -3.58 -18.19
CA TYR A 19 -8.50 -2.17 -18.13
C TYR A 19 -9.33 -1.89 -16.89
N GLY A 20 -10.18 -2.81 -16.45
CA GLY A 20 -10.95 -2.70 -15.21
C GLY A 20 -10.04 -2.55 -14.00
N GLU A 21 -8.97 -3.34 -13.93
CA GLU A 21 -8.00 -3.27 -12.84
C GLU A 21 -7.27 -1.92 -12.78
N VAL A 22 -6.93 -1.33 -13.94
CA VAL A 22 -6.36 0.02 -13.99
C VAL A 22 -7.42 1.09 -13.64
N GLN A 23 -8.68 0.86 -13.98
CA GLN A 23 -9.75 1.76 -13.56
C GLN A 23 -9.88 1.79 -12.04
N GLU A 24 -9.81 0.64 -11.36
CA GLU A 24 -9.79 0.58 -9.89
C GLU A 24 -8.64 1.37 -9.27
N MET A 25 -7.45 1.41 -9.93
CA MET A 25 -6.35 2.26 -9.48
C MET A 25 -6.72 3.75 -9.54
N ILE A 26 -7.42 4.17 -10.58
CA ILE A 26 -7.87 5.56 -10.73
C ILE A 26 -8.91 5.89 -9.66
N ASP A 27 -9.89 5.03 -9.51
CA ASP A 27 -10.99 5.22 -8.56
C ASP A 27 -10.50 5.33 -7.11
N ILE A 28 -9.52 4.51 -6.71
CA ILE A 28 -8.95 4.61 -5.36
C ILE A 28 -8.13 5.88 -5.16
N CYS A 29 -7.47 6.39 -6.20
CA CYS A 29 -6.77 7.67 -6.13
C CYS A 29 -7.77 8.81 -5.89
N ASP A 30 -8.88 8.84 -6.59
CA ASP A 30 -9.95 9.84 -6.40
C ASP A 30 -10.55 9.75 -4.99
N PHE A 31 -10.80 8.54 -4.51
CA PHE A 31 -11.26 8.29 -3.14
C PHE A 31 -10.25 8.79 -2.10
N ALA A 32 -8.95 8.49 -2.26
CA ALA A 32 -7.90 8.92 -1.36
C ALA A 32 -7.76 10.45 -1.31
N VAL A 33 -7.87 11.12 -2.46
CA VAL A 33 -7.91 12.59 -2.53
C VAL A 33 -9.08 13.14 -1.72
N GLY A 34 -10.27 12.53 -1.83
CA GLY A 34 -11.44 12.88 -1.02
C GLY A 34 -11.19 12.69 0.48
N LEU A 35 -10.57 11.56 0.87
CA LEU A 35 -10.22 11.26 2.26
C LEU A 35 -9.22 12.26 2.86
N SER A 36 -8.33 12.84 2.06
CA SER A 36 -7.34 13.82 2.53
C SER A 36 -7.99 15.05 3.22
N ARG A 37 -9.27 15.28 2.97
CA ARG A 37 -10.07 16.35 3.59
C ARG A 37 -10.92 15.87 4.76
N GLN A 38 -10.85 14.59 5.11
CA GLN A 38 -11.71 13.95 6.09
C GLN A 38 -10.95 13.29 7.25
N LEU A 39 -9.62 13.47 7.31
CA LEU A 39 -8.80 12.97 8.43
C LEU A 39 -8.97 13.89 9.65
N ASN A 40 -10.20 14.00 10.12
CA ASN A 40 -10.57 14.83 11.25
C ASN A 40 -10.33 14.07 12.56
N GLY A 41 -9.78 14.76 13.56
CA GLY A 41 -9.79 14.29 14.94
C GLY A 41 -10.96 14.92 15.71
N GLN A 42 -11.26 14.37 16.87
CA GLN A 42 -12.29 14.89 17.78
C GLN A 42 -11.70 15.83 18.82
N THR A 43 -12.47 16.84 19.20
CA THR A 43 -12.22 17.61 20.42
C THR A 43 -13.19 17.12 21.50
N ILE A 44 -12.64 16.62 22.59
CA ILE A 44 -13.37 15.92 23.63
C ILE A 44 -13.29 16.72 24.95
N PRO A 45 -14.40 16.95 25.66
CA PRO A 45 -14.35 17.60 26.95
C PRO A 45 -13.54 16.78 27.95
N SER A 46 -12.77 17.47 28.80
CA SER A 46 -12.00 16.85 29.87
C SER A 46 -12.75 16.95 31.20
N GLU A 47 -12.63 15.94 32.02
CA GLU A 47 -13.09 15.97 33.43
C GLU A 47 -12.28 16.94 34.29
N ARG A 48 -11.06 17.31 33.84
CA ARG A 48 -10.17 18.20 34.58
C ARG A 48 -10.41 19.66 34.19
N PRO A 49 -10.62 20.56 35.15
CA PRO A 49 -10.77 21.99 34.87
C PRO A 49 -9.56 22.55 34.12
N GLY A 50 -9.81 23.36 33.10
CA GLY A 50 -8.77 23.98 32.28
C GLY A 50 -8.04 23.04 31.31
N HIS A 51 -8.55 21.82 31.10
CA HIS A 51 -7.99 20.85 30.17
C HIS A 51 -8.94 20.59 29.00
N VAL A 52 -8.33 20.35 27.82
CA VAL A 52 -9.02 19.93 26.61
C VAL A 52 -8.32 18.69 26.06
N MET A 53 -9.09 17.68 25.72
CA MET A 53 -8.58 16.51 25.02
C MET A 53 -8.80 16.67 23.52
N ARG A 54 -7.81 16.26 22.73
CA ARG A 54 -7.88 16.30 21.28
C ARG A 54 -7.33 15.01 20.68
N GLU A 55 -8.07 14.45 19.74
CA GLU A 55 -7.62 13.37 18.89
C GLU A 55 -6.92 13.94 17.67
N GLN A 56 -5.79 13.37 17.28
CA GLN A 56 -5.05 13.73 16.09
C GLN A 56 -4.51 12.46 15.42
N TRP A 57 -4.57 12.42 14.11
CA TRP A 57 -3.99 11.34 13.31
C TRP A 57 -2.58 11.72 12.87
N HIS A 58 -1.64 10.81 13.06
CA HIS A 58 -0.25 10.99 12.65
C HIS A 58 0.20 9.82 11.77
N PRO A 59 1.11 10.05 10.80
CA PRO A 59 1.72 8.98 10.02
C PRO A 59 2.30 7.89 10.92
N ILE A 60 2.17 6.63 10.50
CA ILE A 60 2.79 5.50 11.20
C ILE A 60 4.24 5.26 10.73
N GLY A 61 4.59 5.82 9.56
CA GLY A 61 5.94 5.77 8.99
C GLY A 61 6.02 4.91 7.73
N VAL A 62 6.71 3.78 7.80
CA VAL A 62 6.87 2.87 6.64
C VAL A 62 5.79 1.81 6.65
N VAL A 63 5.04 1.72 5.55
CA VAL A 63 4.05 0.67 5.31
C VAL A 63 4.63 -0.35 4.34
N GLY A 64 4.75 -1.60 4.78
CA GLY A 64 5.08 -2.72 3.90
C GLY A 64 3.84 -3.24 3.20
N ILE A 65 3.83 -3.29 1.88
CA ILE A 65 2.72 -3.81 1.10
C ILE A 65 3.15 -5.10 0.41
N ILE A 66 2.41 -6.17 0.64
CA ILE A 66 2.60 -7.46 -0.01
C ILE A 66 1.34 -7.78 -0.80
N SER A 67 1.44 -7.89 -2.12
CA SER A 67 0.29 -8.15 -2.99
C SER A 67 0.43 -9.46 -3.76
N ALA A 68 -0.73 -10.08 -4.04
CA ALA A 68 -0.82 -11.32 -4.82
C ALA A 68 -0.73 -11.06 -6.32
N PHE A 69 -0.49 -12.12 -7.09
CA PHE A 69 -0.30 -12.04 -8.55
C PHE A 69 -1.59 -11.78 -9.33
N ASN A 70 -2.74 -12.21 -8.81
CA ASN A 70 -4.01 -12.21 -9.54
C ASN A 70 -4.60 -10.81 -9.78
N PHE A 71 -4.19 -9.83 -8.97
CA PHE A 71 -4.48 -8.40 -9.16
C PHE A 71 -3.18 -7.60 -9.00
N PRO A 72 -2.29 -7.63 -10.00
CA PRO A 72 -0.91 -7.15 -9.86
C PRO A 72 -0.79 -5.64 -9.66
N VAL A 73 -1.81 -4.86 -9.97
CA VAL A 73 -1.76 -3.40 -9.86
C VAL A 73 -2.83 -2.80 -8.94
N ALA A 74 -4.07 -3.27 -8.98
CA ALA A 74 -5.18 -2.68 -8.24
C ALA A 74 -4.98 -2.78 -6.73
N VAL A 75 -4.66 -3.97 -6.22
CA VAL A 75 -4.51 -4.22 -4.77
C VAL A 75 -3.37 -3.40 -4.17
N TRP A 76 -2.25 -3.27 -4.89
CA TRP A 76 -1.19 -2.36 -4.48
C TRP A 76 -1.69 -0.92 -4.41
N ALA A 77 -2.40 -0.46 -5.43
CA ALA A 77 -2.91 0.91 -5.50
C ALA A 77 -3.85 1.22 -4.33
N TRP A 78 -4.75 0.30 -3.97
CA TRP A 78 -5.65 0.49 -2.83
C TRP A 78 -4.88 0.75 -1.54
N ASN A 79 -3.93 -0.12 -1.23
CA ASN A 79 -3.16 -0.03 0.01
C ASN A 79 -2.26 1.22 0.02
N THR A 80 -1.60 1.48 -1.10
CA THR A 80 -0.65 2.58 -1.23
C THR A 80 -1.34 3.95 -1.20
N ALA A 81 -2.44 4.13 -1.92
CA ALA A 81 -3.17 5.40 -1.94
C ALA A 81 -3.69 5.79 -0.54
N LEU A 82 -4.18 4.80 0.22
CA LEU A 82 -4.62 5.02 1.60
C LEU A 82 -3.45 5.32 2.55
N ALA A 83 -2.32 4.65 2.39
CA ALA A 83 -1.12 4.93 3.18
C ALA A 83 -0.60 6.36 2.90
N TRP A 84 -0.50 6.74 1.63
CA TRP A 84 -0.03 8.08 1.25
C TRP A 84 -0.91 9.20 1.77
N VAL A 85 -2.23 9.03 1.76
CA VAL A 85 -3.14 10.05 2.30
C VAL A 85 -2.99 10.22 3.82
N CYS A 86 -2.54 9.17 4.51
CA CYS A 86 -2.18 9.23 5.92
C CYS A 86 -0.78 9.83 6.18
N GLY A 87 -0.02 10.14 5.14
CA GLY A 87 1.33 10.68 5.24
C GLY A 87 2.43 9.62 5.39
N ASP A 88 2.11 8.36 5.15
CA ASP A 88 3.04 7.24 5.23
C ASP A 88 3.82 7.05 3.93
N VAL A 89 4.96 6.36 4.00
CA VAL A 89 5.73 5.93 2.84
C VAL A 89 5.58 4.42 2.64
N CYS A 90 5.68 3.97 1.39
CA CYS A 90 5.38 2.58 1.05
C CYS A 90 6.60 1.84 0.51
N VAL A 91 6.79 0.61 1.00
CA VAL A 91 7.68 -0.39 0.41
C VAL A 91 6.82 -1.53 -0.09
N TRP A 92 6.78 -1.72 -1.40
CA TRP A 92 5.95 -2.72 -2.04
C TRP A 92 6.74 -3.94 -2.51
N LYS A 93 6.28 -5.10 -2.10
CA LYS A 93 6.69 -6.39 -2.65
C LYS A 93 5.52 -7.00 -3.41
N GLY A 94 5.54 -6.89 -4.72
CA GLY A 94 4.61 -7.60 -5.60
C GLY A 94 4.88 -9.11 -5.62
N SER A 95 4.03 -9.87 -6.31
CA SER A 95 4.30 -11.28 -6.55
C SER A 95 5.42 -11.44 -7.56
N GLU A 96 6.29 -12.43 -7.33
CA GLU A 96 7.34 -12.86 -8.27
C GLU A 96 6.78 -13.38 -9.60
N LYS A 97 5.48 -13.65 -9.65
CA LYS A 97 4.78 -14.10 -10.87
C LYS A 97 4.32 -12.96 -11.77
N ALA A 98 4.32 -11.73 -11.27
CA ALA A 98 3.87 -10.55 -12.00
C ALA A 98 4.79 -9.34 -11.76
N PRO A 99 6.10 -9.46 -11.98
CA PRO A 99 7.06 -8.40 -11.70
C PRO A 99 6.99 -7.22 -12.67
N LEU A 100 6.58 -7.43 -13.91
CA LEU A 100 6.57 -6.38 -14.94
C LEU A 100 5.51 -5.31 -14.64
N CYS A 101 4.34 -5.72 -14.18
CA CYS A 101 3.29 -4.80 -13.73
C CYS A 101 3.78 -3.92 -12.58
N ALA A 102 4.48 -4.53 -11.61
CA ALA A 102 5.01 -3.81 -10.47
C ALA A 102 6.08 -2.78 -10.88
N ILE A 103 7.00 -3.17 -11.75
CA ILE A 103 8.03 -2.27 -12.29
C ILE A 103 7.40 -1.12 -13.08
N ALA A 104 6.37 -1.41 -13.90
CA ALA A 104 5.68 -0.39 -14.67
C ALA A 104 4.98 0.64 -13.78
N CYS A 105 4.31 0.18 -12.71
CA CYS A 105 3.70 1.07 -11.72
C CYS A 105 4.75 1.95 -11.03
N GLN A 106 5.85 1.36 -10.57
CA GLN A 106 6.92 2.13 -9.92
C GLN A 106 7.54 3.17 -10.85
N ASN A 107 7.73 2.86 -12.13
CA ASN A 107 8.23 3.83 -13.10
C ASN A 107 7.27 5.03 -13.29
N ILE A 108 5.98 4.76 -13.34
CA ILE A 108 4.96 5.83 -13.42
C ILE A 108 5.03 6.72 -12.17
N ILE A 109 5.09 6.13 -10.98
CA ILE A 109 5.16 6.89 -9.73
C ILE A 109 6.48 7.68 -9.64
N ALA A 110 7.62 7.07 -9.97
CA ALA A 110 8.92 7.75 -9.96
C ALA A 110 8.94 9.00 -10.85
N GLU A 111 8.35 8.89 -12.04
CA GLU A 111 8.20 10.03 -12.96
C GLU A 111 7.34 11.15 -12.33
N ILE A 112 6.21 10.79 -11.72
CA ILE A 112 5.30 11.76 -11.06
C ILE A 112 6.00 12.42 -9.87
N LEU A 113 6.69 11.67 -9.02
CA LEU A 113 7.43 12.21 -7.88
C LEU A 113 8.49 13.20 -8.35
N LYS A 114 9.25 12.85 -9.38
CA LYS A 114 10.27 13.72 -9.98
C LYS A 114 9.68 15.00 -10.55
N GLN A 115 8.59 14.92 -11.31
CA GLN A 115 7.91 16.08 -11.90
C GLN A 115 7.39 17.06 -10.84
N ASN A 116 7.07 16.57 -9.65
CA ASN A 116 6.56 17.36 -8.54
C ASN A 116 7.62 17.71 -7.49
N ASN A 117 8.90 17.43 -7.72
CA ASN A 117 10.00 17.64 -6.79
C ASN A 117 9.76 16.96 -5.41
N LEU A 118 9.15 15.78 -5.42
CA LEU A 118 8.90 14.98 -4.22
C LEU A 118 10.02 13.94 -4.01
N PRO A 119 10.28 13.54 -2.75
CA PRO A 119 11.29 12.52 -2.45
C PRO A 119 10.97 11.16 -3.08
N GLU A 120 11.96 10.51 -3.68
CA GLU A 120 11.80 9.18 -4.29
C GLU A 120 11.39 8.10 -3.26
N GLY A 121 11.81 8.25 -2.00
CA GLY A 121 11.51 7.32 -0.92
C GLY A 121 10.03 7.22 -0.52
N ILE A 122 9.14 8.05 -1.08
CA ILE A 122 7.69 7.95 -0.82
C ILE A 122 7.13 6.62 -1.33
N SER A 123 7.66 6.10 -2.45
CA SER A 123 7.26 4.84 -3.05
C SER A 123 8.48 4.04 -3.44
N CYS A 124 8.63 2.87 -2.87
CA CYS A 124 9.71 1.94 -3.17
C CYS A 124 9.16 0.57 -3.54
N ILE A 125 9.84 -0.10 -4.48
CA ILE A 125 9.52 -1.49 -4.85
C ILE A 125 10.69 -2.39 -4.49
N ILE A 126 10.38 -3.61 -4.02
CA ILE A 126 11.33 -4.70 -3.85
C ILE A 126 10.80 -5.92 -4.59
N ASN A 127 11.56 -6.40 -5.55
CA ASN A 127 11.26 -7.66 -6.24
C ASN A 127 12.01 -8.82 -5.58
N GLY A 128 11.36 -9.95 -5.49
CA GLY A 128 11.91 -11.17 -4.93
C GLY A 128 10.83 -12.20 -4.62
N ASP A 129 11.25 -13.35 -4.17
CA ASP A 129 10.38 -14.44 -3.77
C ASP A 129 9.79 -14.25 -2.36
N TYR A 130 9.29 -15.31 -1.78
CA TYR A 130 8.68 -15.30 -0.44
C TYR A 130 9.67 -14.89 0.66
N THR A 131 10.98 -15.11 0.48
CA THR A 131 12.00 -14.76 1.49
C THR A 131 12.06 -13.25 1.72
N VAL A 132 11.91 -12.44 0.66
CA VAL A 132 11.80 -10.98 0.77
C VAL A 132 10.53 -10.59 1.53
N GLY A 133 9.42 -11.28 1.31
CA GLY A 133 8.19 -11.08 2.10
C GLY A 133 8.40 -11.38 3.58
N GLU A 134 9.09 -12.45 3.92
CA GLU A 134 9.46 -12.79 5.30
C GLU A 134 10.35 -11.72 5.93
N MET A 135 11.35 -11.23 5.21
CA MET A 135 12.20 -10.13 5.69
C MET A 135 11.36 -8.89 6.01
N MET A 136 10.42 -8.51 5.14
CA MET A 136 9.54 -7.36 5.38
C MET A 136 8.65 -7.55 6.61
N THR A 137 8.16 -8.77 6.84
CA THR A 137 7.27 -9.04 8.00
C THR A 137 8.01 -9.06 9.33
N THR A 138 9.30 -9.40 9.32
CA THR A 138 10.17 -9.44 10.51
C THR A 138 10.83 -8.11 10.83
N ASP A 139 10.97 -7.20 9.84
CA ASP A 139 11.67 -5.93 10.02
C ASP A 139 10.86 -4.96 10.90
N THR A 140 11.42 -4.59 12.05
CA THR A 140 10.79 -3.68 13.01
C THR A 140 10.69 -2.24 12.52
N ARG A 141 11.42 -1.86 11.47
CA ARG A 141 11.32 -0.54 10.83
C ARG A 141 10.04 -0.39 10.00
N ILE A 142 9.33 -1.50 9.75
CA ILE A 142 8.04 -1.52 9.05
C ILE A 142 6.93 -1.75 10.09
N PRO A 143 6.39 -0.71 10.73
CA PRO A 143 5.41 -0.87 11.79
C PRO A 143 4.08 -1.44 11.33
N LEU A 144 3.73 -1.28 10.05
CA LEU A 144 2.50 -1.80 9.46
C LEU A 144 2.82 -2.63 8.22
N VAL A 145 2.30 -3.84 8.17
CA VAL A 145 2.31 -4.69 6.97
C VAL A 145 0.88 -4.90 6.48
N SER A 146 0.61 -4.44 5.26
CA SER A 146 -0.64 -4.72 4.55
C SER A 146 -0.40 -5.83 3.52
N ALA A 147 -0.99 -6.99 3.75
CA ALA A 147 -0.70 -8.18 2.95
C ALA A 147 -1.99 -8.79 2.39
N THR A 148 -2.06 -8.91 1.09
CA THR A 148 -3.19 -9.53 0.38
C THR A 148 -2.73 -10.77 -0.35
N GLY A 149 -3.35 -11.91 -0.01
CA GLY A 149 -2.99 -13.18 -0.63
C GLY A 149 -3.78 -14.36 -0.05
N SER A 150 -3.17 -15.53 0.01
CA SER A 150 -3.83 -16.72 0.52
C SER A 150 -4.02 -16.67 2.05
N THR A 151 -5.07 -17.34 2.55
CA THR A 151 -5.28 -17.52 4.00
C THR A 151 -4.06 -18.13 4.70
N ARG A 152 -3.34 -19.03 4.03
CA ARG A 152 -2.09 -19.60 4.55
C ARG A 152 -1.04 -18.52 4.79
N MET A 153 -0.82 -17.66 3.82
CA MET A 153 0.12 -16.53 3.92
C MET A 153 -0.32 -15.57 5.02
N GLY A 154 -1.60 -15.19 5.07
CA GLY A 154 -2.15 -14.30 6.08
C GLY A 154 -1.91 -14.79 7.51
N ARG A 155 -2.07 -16.11 7.76
CA ARG A 155 -1.79 -16.71 9.08
C ARG A 155 -0.32 -16.54 9.49
N ILE A 156 0.61 -16.74 8.55
CA ILE A 156 2.05 -16.61 8.81
C ILE A 156 2.39 -15.13 9.06
N VAL A 157 1.99 -14.25 8.17
CA VAL A 157 2.25 -12.80 8.26
C VAL A 157 1.68 -12.23 9.55
N GLY A 158 0.41 -12.54 9.86
CA GLY A 158 -0.25 -12.03 11.06
C GLY A 158 0.47 -12.46 12.35
N ALA A 159 0.84 -13.74 12.46
CA ALA A 159 1.59 -14.26 13.61
C ALA A 159 2.96 -13.59 13.74
N THR A 160 3.72 -13.51 12.65
CA THR A 160 5.07 -12.91 12.64
C THR A 160 5.05 -11.44 13.02
N VAL A 161 4.13 -10.67 12.44
CA VAL A 161 4.00 -9.24 12.72
C VAL A 161 3.54 -8.99 14.16
N ALA A 162 2.59 -9.80 14.67
CA ALA A 162 2.11 -9.68 16.05
C ALA A 162 3.21 -9.97 17.07
N GLN A 163 4.08 -10.95 16.83
CA GLN A 163 5.20 -11.26 17.74
C GLN A 163 6.13 -10.09 18.01
N ARG A 164 6.26 -9.15 17.06
CA ARG A 164 7.07 -7.95 17.20
C ARG A 164 6.26 -6.69 17.53
N PHE A 165 5.01 -6.85 17.97
CA PHE A 165 4.07 -5.75 18.24
C PHE A 165 3.80 -4.82 17.04
N GLY A 166 4.03 -5.30 15.82
CA GLY A 166 3.65 -4.62 14.60
C GLY A 166 2.15 -4.71 14.33
N LYS A 167 1.69 -3.93 13.36
CA LYS A 167 0.30 -3.95 12.88
C LYS A 167 0.22 -4.70 11.55
N SER A 168 -0.86 -5.45 11.35
CA SER A 168 -1.13 -6.12 10.07
C SER A 168 -2.55 -5.89 9.61
N LEU A 169 -2.70 -5.67 8.30
CA LEU A 169 -3.96 -5.70 7.55
C LEU A 169 -3.87 -6.90 6.59
N LEU A 170 -4.79 -7.87 6.72
CA LEU A 170 -4.73 -9.16 6.02
C LEU A 170 -6.03 -9.46 5.29
#